data_e42653cc55243e56301a6f5ff395bd62
#
_entry.id   e42653cc55243e56301a6f5ff395bd62
#
_cell.length_a   1.000
_cell.length_b   1.000
_cell.length_c   1.000
_cell.angle_alpha   90.00
_cell.angle_beta   90.00
_cell.angle_gamma   90.00
#
_symmetry.space_group_name_H-M   'P 1'
#
loop_
_entity.id
_entity.type
_entity.pdbx_description
1 polymer ?
#
loop_
_entity_poly.entity_id
_entity_poly.type
_entity_poly.pdbx_seq_one_letter_code
_entity_poly.pdbx_strand_id
1 'polypeptide(L)'
;MTDHLTPEQRRRCMQGNRSNGTQPERMLARELWRRGYRYRKNVRTVPGSPDICFKSRKVAVFVDGEFWHGRNWQQERQRIKSNRDFWYSKIERNMARDHRVNLRLRIMGWTVLRFWESEVRKHLSECADKVEEAIRERQLQHLHRVYEYDTKFESLDVAAEDEIEYSE
;
A
#
# COMPACT_ATOMS: atom_id res chain seq x y z
N MET A 1 -19.38 24.77 9.77
CA MET A 1 -20.42 24.49 8.78
C MET A 1 -21.57 23.79 9.49
N THR A 2 -22.73 24.36 9.50
CA THR A 2 -23.95 23.71 9.95
C THR A 2 -24.31 22.64 8.92
N ASP A 3 -24.59 21.43 9.40
CA ASP A 3 -24.98 20.31 8.53
C ASP A 3 -26.41 20.55 8.03
N HIS A 4 -26.50 21.05 6.80
CA HIS A 4 -27.79 21.40 6.14
C HIS A 4 -28.39 20.21 5.39
N LEU A 5 -27.79 19.01 5.46
CA LEU A 5 -28.27 17.84 4.75
C LEU A 5 -29.41 17.17 5.51
N THR A 6 -30.52 16.89 4.80
CA THR A 6 -31.58 16.02 5.33
C THR A 6 -31.06 14.59 5.57
N PRO A 7 -31.71 13.80 6.42
CA PRO A 7 -31.33 12.38 6.63
C PRO A 7 -31.25 11.59 5.33
N GLU A 8 -32.15 11.87 4.37
CA GLU A 8 -32.16 11.20 3.06
C GLU A 8 -30.99 11.64 2.18
N GLN A 9 -30.68 12.93 2.14
CA GLN A 9 -29.52 13.45 1.41
C GLN A 9 -28.23 12.88 1.98
N ARG A 10 -28.11 12.79 3.31
CA ARG A 10 -26.97 12.17 3.99
C ARG A 10 -26.84 10.72 3.63
N ARG A 11 -27.94 9.97 3.61
CA ARG A 11 -27.97 8.56 3.20
C ARG A 11 -27.51 8.39 1.75
N ARG A 12 -27.97 9.25 0.82
CA ARG A 12 -27.54 9.25 -0.59
C ARG A 12 -26.04 9.54 -0.73
N CYS A 13 -25.53 10.54 -0.02
CA CYS A 13 -24.09 10.85 0.01
C CYS A 13 -23.27 9.65 0.52
N MET A 14 -23.75 8.97 1.57
CA MET A 14 -23.08 7.80 2.13
C MET A 14 -23.14 6.59 1.20
N GLN A 15 -24.24 6.39 0.47
CA GLN A 15 -24.37 5.33 -0.53
C GLN A 15 -23.52 5.60 -1.78
N GLY A 16 -23.27 6.87 -2.13
CA GLY A 16 -22.41 7.29 -3.23
C GLY A 16 -20.91 7.13 -2.95
N ASN A 17 -20.52 6.95 -1.68
CA ASN A 17 -19.13 6.73 -1.30
C ASN A 17 -18.69 5.32 -1.71
N ARG A 18 -18.00 5.25 -2.84
CA ARG A 18 -17.40 4.01 -3.32
C ARG A 18 -16.20 3.66 -2.44
N SER A 19 -16.17 2.45 -1.91
CA SER A 19 -15.04 1.95 -1.13
C SER A 19 -13.82 1.59 -1.99
N ASN A 20 -13.97 1.53 -3.31
CA ASN A 20 -12.90 1.15 -4.25
C ASN A 20 -13.16 1.82 -5.61
N GLY A 21 -12.11 2.01 -6.39
CA GLY A 21 -12.18 2.61 -7.72
C GLY A 21 -12.50 4.09 -7.66
N THR A 22 -12.03 4.79 -6.63
CA THR A 22 -12.13 6.25 -6.50
C THR A 22 -11.38 6.96 -7.64
N GLN A 23 -11.65 8.23 -7.83
CA GLN A 23 -10.96 8.99 -8.89
C GLN A 23 -9.43 9.03 -8.66
N PRO A 24 -8.91 9.30 -7.44
CA PRO A 24 -7.47 9.29 -7.20
C PRO A 24 -6.81 7.93 -7.43
N GLU A 25 -7.45 6.83 -7.01
CA GLU A 25 -6.96 5.48 -7.32
C GLU A 25 -6.81 5.28 -8.83
N ARG A 26 -7.82 5.69 -9.62
CA ARG A 26 -7.76 5.58 -11.09
C ARG A 26 -6.71 6.48 -11.71
N MET A 27 -6.48 7.68 -11.15
CA MET A 27 -5.43 8.60 -11.61
C MET A 27 -4.06 7.97 -11.44
N LEU A 28 -3.73 7.50 -10.23
CA LEU A 28 -2.44 6.88 -9.94
C LEU A 28 -2.24 5.60 -10.75
N ALA A 29 -3.28 4.78 -10.85
CA ALA A 29 -3.25 3.55 -11.64
C ALA A 29 -2.96 3.82 -13.13
N ARG A 30 -3.62 4.82 -13.73
CA ARG A 30 -3.39 5.20 -15.14
C ARG A 30 -1.97 5.73 -15.35
N GLU A 31 -1.48 6.55 -14.43
CA GLU A 31 -0.13 7.10 -14.52
C GLU A 31 0.92 6.00 -14.48
N LEU A 32 0.82 5.06 -13.54
CA LEU A 32 1.72 3.91 -13.48
C LEU A 32 1.64 3.03 -14.73
N TRP A 33 0.42 2.84 -15.29
CA TRP A 33 0.25 2.11 -16.54
C TRP A 33 0.93 2.81 -17.74
N ARG A 34 0.77 4.15 -17.84
CA ARG A 34 1.42 4.99 -18.86
C ARG A 34 2.94 4.89 -18.79
N ARG A 35 3.50 4.76 -17.58
CA ARG A 35 4.93 4.56 -17.33
C ARG A 35 5.42 3.12 -17.59
N GLY A 36 4.53 2.23 -18.05
CA GLY A 36 4.88 0.86 -18.41
C GLY A 36 4.71 -0.17 -17.31
N TYR A 37 4.28 0.21 -16.12
CA TYR A 37 4.09 -0.71 -15.00
C TYR A 37 2.81 -1.52 -15.12
N ARG A 38 2.90 -2.83 -14.87
CA ARG A 38 1.77 -3.75 -14.86
C ARG A 38 1.49 -4.20 -13.43
N TYR A 39 0.26 -4.06 -12.99
CA TYR A 39 -0.20 -4.31 -11.61
C TYR A 39 -1.55 -5.01 -11.61
N ARG A 40 -1.95 -5.48 -10.43
CA ARG A 40 -3.31 -5.95 -10.15
C ARG A 40 -4.00 -4.99 -9.18
N LYS A 41 -5.33 -4.87 -9.30
CA LYS A 41 -6.15 -4.01 -8.43
C LYS A 41 -6.91 -4.85 -7.41
N ASN A 42 -7.10 -4.30 -6.21
CA ASN A 42 -7.99 -4.82 -5.16
C ASN A 42 -7.76 -6.32 -4.90
N VAL A 43 -6.50 -6.72 -4.70
CA VAL A 43 -6.10 -8.13 -4.58
C VAL A 43 -6.47 -8.66 -3.20
N ARG A 44 -7.60 -9.36 -3.09
CA ARG A 44 -8.16 -9.89 -1.83
C ARG A 44 -7.26 -10.91 -1.11
N THR A 45 -6.36 -11.56 -1.83
CA THR A 45 -5.39 -12.52 -1.26
C THR A 45 -4.22 -11.84 -0.55
N VAL A 46 -4.10 -10.52 -0.68
CA VAL A 46 -3.10 -9.70 0.00
C VAL A 46 -3.77 -8.96 1.16
N PRO A 47 -3.20 -8.96 2.37
CA PRO A 47 -3.78 -8.26 3.52
C PRO A 47 -4.15 -6.81 3.19
N GLY A 48 -5.35 -6.39 3.57
CA GLY A 48 -5.88 -5.05 3.31
C GLY A 48 -6.38 -4.82 1.90
N SER A 49 -6.25 -5.77 0.97
CA SER A 49 -6.70 -5.66 -0.43
C SER A 49 -6.21 -4.37 -1.10
N PRO A 50 -4.90 -4.18 -1.29
CA PRO A 50 -4.33 -2.93 -1.80
C PRO A 50 -4.96 -2.52 -3.13
N ASP A 51 -5.12 -1.21 -3.33
CA ASP A 51 -5.72 -0.62 -4.53
C ASP A 51 -4.89 -0.93 -5.78
N ILE A 52 -3.56 -0.90 -5.62
CA ILE A 52 -2.59 -1.27 -6.65
C ILE A 52 -1.57 -2.23 -6.04
N CYS A 53 -1.34 -3.37 -6.70
CA CYS A 53 -0.52 -4.46 -6.18
C CYS A 53 0.45 -4.97 -7.23
N PHE A 54 1.75 -4.91 -6.93
CA PHE A 54 2.83 -5.52 -7.71
C PHE A 54 3.27 -6.80 -7.00
N LYS A 55 2.53 -7.89 -7.25
CA LYS A 55 2.66 -9.13 -6.48
C LYS A 55 4.06 -9.74 -6.56
N SER A 56 4.66 -9.79 -7.75
CA SER A 56 6.02 -10.32 -7.97
C SER A 56 7.10 -9.50 -7.25
N ARG A 57 6.88 -8.21 -7.08
CA ARG A 57 7.80 -7.28 -6.42
C ARG A 57 7.49 -7.08 -4.94
N LYS A 58 6.37 -7.64 -4.45
CA LYS A 58 5.86 -7.42 -3.10
C LYS A 58 5.73 -5.92 -2.74
N VAL A 59 5.15 -5.14 -3.65
CA VAL A 59 4.81 -3.72 -3.40
C VAL A 59 3.29 -3.58 -3.38
N ALA A 60 2.77 -3.05 -2.28
CA ALA A 60 1.37 -2.79 -2.04
C ALA A 60 1.13 -1.28 -1.89
N VAL A 61 0.20 -0.73 -2.68
CA VAL A 61 -0.14 0.69 -2.68
C VAL A 61 -1.60 0.86 -2.29
N PHE A 62 -1.84 1.76 -1.33
CA PHE A 62 -3.16 2.17 -0.87
C PHE A 62 -3.34 3.66 -1.15
N VAL A 63 -4.56 4.05 -1.51
CA VAL A 63 -4.98 5.45 -1.68
C VAL A 63 -6.09 5.73 -0.68
N ASP A 64 -5.75 6.44 0.37
CA ASP A 64 -6.59 6.61 1.54
C ASP A 64 -7.37 7.93 1.50
N GLY A 65 -8.69 7.85 1.68
CA GLY A 65 -9.52 9.05 1.89
C GLY A 65 -9.26 9.65 3.27
N GLU A 66 -9.03 10.95 3.33
CA GLU A 66 -8.61 11.69 4.53
C GLU A 66 -9.52 11.43 5.73
N PHE A 67 -10.82 11.54 5.53
CA PHE A 67 -11.80 11.38 6.59
C PHE A 67 -11.85 9.95 7.14
N TRP A 68 -11.86 8.96 6.22
CA TRP A 68 -12.07 7.56 6.57
C TRP A 68 -10.86 6.91 7.26
N HIS A 69 -9.66 7.42 6.96
CA HIS A 69 -8.39 6.91 7.45
C HIS A 69 -7.74 7.84 8.49
N GLY A 70 -8.47 8.87 8.95
CA GLY A 70 -8.11 9.70 10.09
C GLY A 70 -6.91 10.61 9.86
N ARG A 71 -6.77 11.18 8.65
CA ARG A 71 -5.75 12.21 8.44
C ARG A 71 -5.97 13.38 9.41
N ASN A 72 -4.92 13.72 10.17
CA ASN A 72 -4.99 14.76 11.20
C ASN A 72 -6.11 14.53 12.23
N TRP A 73 -6.34 13.28 12.63
CA TRP A 73 -7.48 12.87 13.43
C TRP A 73 -7.69 13.69 14.70
N GLN A 74 -6.62 14.08 15.39
CA GLN A 74 -6.69 14.87 16.61
C GLN A 74 -7.40 16.23 16.40
N GLN A 75 -7.24 16.82 15.21
CA GLN A 75 -7.87 18.09 14.82
C GLN A 75 -9.23 17.87 14.21
N GLU A 76 -9.36 16.90 13.30
CA GLU A 76 -10.59 16.63 12.55
C GLU A 76 -11.72 16.08 13.45
N ARG A 77 -11.39 15.32 14.49
CA ARG A 77 -12.40 14.81 15.45
C ARG A 77 -13.20 15.95 16.10
N GLN A 78 -12.60 17.10 16.35
CA GLN A 78 -13.26 18.24 16.96
C GLN A 78 -14.32 18.87 16.06
N ARG A 79 -14.19 18.69 14.75
CA ARG A 79 -15.12 19.23 13.74
C ARG A 79 -16.39 18.40 13.59
N ILE A 80 -16.40 17.18 14.09
CA ILE A 80 -17.57 16.30 14.02
C ILE A 80 -18.60 16.78 15.07
N LYS A 81 -19.74 17.25 14.59
CA LYS A 81 -20.79 17.85 15.45
C LYS A 81 -21.89 16.87 15.83
N SER A 82 -22.18 15.86 14.99
CA SER A 82 -23.26 14.89 15.20
C SER A 82 -22.75 13.45 15.19
N ASN A 83 -23.38 12.55 15.95
CA ASN A 83 -23.04 11.14 16.07
C ASN A 83 -21.54 10.89 16.39
N ARG A 84 -20.97 11.69 17.29
CA ARG A 84 -19.54 11.68 17.61
C ARG A 84 -19.03 10.29 17.97
N ASP A 85 -19.69 9.62 18.88
CA ASP A 85 -19.26 8.31 19.40
C ASP A 85 -19.19 7.26 18.27
N PHE A 86 -20.19 7.27 17.39
CA PHE A 86 -20.21 6.40 16.21
C PHE A 86 -19.02 6.69 15.28
N TRP A 87 -18.79 7.97 14.96
CA TRP A 87 -17.72 8.35 14.03
C TRP A 87 -16.34 8.12 14.63
N TYR A 88 -16.14 8.45 15.89
CA TYR A 88 -14.88 8.23 16.60
C TYR A 88 -14.53 6.74 16.61
N SER A 89 -15.46 5.91 17.09
CA SER A 89 -15.27 4.47 17.10
C SER A 89 -15.01 3.89 15.72
N LYS A 90 -15.68 4.39 14.68
CA LYS A 90 -15.51 3.91 13.30
C LYS A 90 -14.15 4.28 12.73
N ILE A 91 -13.74 5.54 12.86
CA ILE A 91 -12.47 6.01 12.29
C ILE A 91 -11.29 5.41 13.05
N GLU A 92 -11.35 5.35 14.37
CA GLU A 92 -10.30 4.74 15.20
C GLU A 92 -10.13 3.25 14.88
N ARG A 93 -11.23 2.51 14.66
CA ARG A 93 -11.17 1.12 14.17
C ARG A 93 -10.53 1.01 12.81
N ASN A 94 -10.81 1.93 11.89
CA ASN A 94 -10.17 1.94 10.58
C ASN A 94 -8.65 2.18 10.71
N MET A 95 -8.23 3.19 11.48
CA MET A 95 -6.82 3.48 11.74
C MET A 95 -6.09 2.28 12.36
N ALA A 96 -6.71 1.65 13.37
CA ALA A 96 -6.16 0.45 14.01
C ALA A 96 -6.06 -0.74 13.04
N ARG A 97 -7.06 -0.91 12.16
CA ARG A 97 -7.02 -1.92 11.10
C ARG A 97 -5.87 -1.64 10.12
N ASP A 98 -5.72 -0.40 9.68
CA ASP A 98 -4.68 0.00 8.73
C ASP A 98 -3.28 -0.22 9.31
N HIS A 99 -3.09 0.10 10.59
CA HIS A 99 -1.85 -0.19 11.30
C HIS A 99 -1.53 -1.70 11.31
N ARG A 100 -2.51 -2.55 11.67
CA ARG A 100 -2.35 -4.01 11.64
C ARG A 100 -2.05 -4.54 10.24
N VAL A 101 -2.72 -4.02 9.22
CA VAL A 101 -2.47 -4.38 7.82
C VAL A 101 -1.04 -4.03 7.40
N ASN A 102 -0.60 -2.82 7.72
CA ASN A 102 0.77 -2.38 7.41
C ASN A 102 1.82 -3.26 8.09
N LEU A 103 1.64 -3.55 9.38
CA LEU A 103 2.55 -4.42 10.13
C LEU A 103 2.59 -5.82 9.53
N ARG A 104 1.43 -6.41 9.26
CA ARG A 104 1.34 -7.75 8.66
C ARG A 104 2.03 -7.82 7.29
N LEU A 105 1.79 -6.83 6.43
CA LEU A 105 2.44 -6.77 5.12
C LEU A 105 3.97 -6.65 5.24
N ARG A 106 4.46 -5.80 6.16
CA ARG A 106 5.90 -5.65 6.40
C ARG A 106 6.55 -6.95 6.89
N ILE A 107 5.91 -7.65 7.84
CA ILE A 107 6.38 -8.97 8.31
C ILE A 107 6.43 -9.98 7.16
N MET A 108 5.48 -9.93 6.22
CA MET A 108 5.46 -10.76 5.02
C MET A 108 6.49 -10.32 3.95
N GLY A 109 7.29 -9.30 4.25
CA GLY A 109 8.32 -8.76 3.37
C GLY A 109 7.77 -7.89 2.24
N TRP A 110 6.62 -7.23 2.42
CA TRP A 110 6.07 -6.29 1.46
C TRP A 110 6.54 -4.87 1.75
N THR A 111 6.79 -4.11 0.71
CA THR A 111 6.87 -2.65 0.78
C THR A 111 5.46 -2.08 0.69
N VAL A 112 5.09 -1.26 1.67
CA VAL A 112 3.75 -0.66 1.76
C VAL A 112 3.85 0.83 1.55
N LEU A 113 3.14 1.33 0.55
CA LEU A 113 2.99 2.75 0.27
C LEU A 113 1.54 3.16 0.51
N ARG A 114 1.35 4.29 1.20
CA ARG A 114 0.03 4.89 1.41
C ARG A 114 0.07 6.35 0.99
N PHE A 115 -0.89 6.73 0.16
CA PHE A 115 -1.05 8.10 -0.30
C PHE A 115 -2.43 8.59 0.08
N TRP A 116 -2.53 9.84 0.48
CA TRP A 116 -3.81 10.48 0.65
C TRP A 116 -4.42 10.83 -0.71
N GLU A 117 -5.74 10.78 -0.83
CA GLU A 117 -6.43 11.17 -2.07
C GLU A 117 -6.02 12.56 -2.54
N SER A 118 -5.86 13.51 -1.61
CA SER A 118 -5.43 14.88 -1.93
C SER A 118 -3.99 14.96 -2.43
N GLU A 119 -3.09 14.08 -1.95
CA GLU A 119 -1.71 14.00 -2.45
C GLU A 119 -1.70 13.50 -3.89
N VAL A 120 -2.45 12.42 -4.17
CA VAL A 120 -2.56 11.90 -5.54
C VAL A 120 -3.15 12.94 -6.49
N ARG A 121 -4.14 13.74 -6.05
CA ARG A 121 -4.73 14.79 -6.88
C ARG A 121 -3.76 15.93 -7.19
N LYS A 122 -2.93 16.32 -6.23
CA LYS A 122 -2.04 17.49 -6.33
C LYS A 122 -0.65 17.14 -6.86
N HIS A 123 -0.16 15.95 -6.53
CA HIS A 123 1.22 15.53 -6.74
C HIS A 123 1.29 14.12 -7.39
N LEU A 124 0.48 13.92 -8.45
CA LEU A 124 0.34 12.62 -9.11
C LEU A 124 1.69 12.03 -9.56
N SER A 125 2.54 12.87 -10.19
CA SER A 125 3.85 12.44 -10.66
C SER A 125 4.73 11.98 -9.51
N GLU A 126 4.83 12.77 -8.45
CA GLU A 126 5.64 12.46 -7.26
C GLU A 126 5.17 11.17 -6.56
N CYS A 127 3.85 10.94 -6.50
CA CYS A 127 3.31 9.69 -5.98
C CYS A 127 3.72 8.50 -6.85
N ALA A 128 3.69 8.66 -8.17
CA ALA A 128 4.12 7.61 -9.08
C ALA A 128 5.63 7.37 -8.99
N ASP A 129 6.46 8.43 -8.86
CA ASP A 129 7.91 8.32 -8.68
C ASP A 129 8.27 7.50 -7.43
N LYS A 130 7.57 7.72 -6.31
CA LYS A 130 7.74 6.91 -5.08
C LYS A 130 7.40 5.43 -5.28
N VAL A 131 6.38 5.14 -6.08
CA VAL A 131 6.03 3.74 -6.43
C VAL A 131 7.12 3.12 -7.31
N GLU A 132 7.65 3.85 -8.29
CA GLU A 132 8.75 3.39 -9.14
C GLU A 132 10.01 3.10 -8.32
N GLU A 133 10.36 4.01 -7.42
CA GLU A 133 11.51 3.86 -6.52
C GLU A 133 11.38 2.57 -5.68
N ALA A 134 10.23 2.37 -5.04
CA ALA A 134 9.96 1.17 -4.25
C ALA A 134 10.06 -0.12 -5.09
N ILE A 135 9.60 -0.10 -6.34
CA ILE A 135 9.71 -1.24 -7.25
C ILE A 135 11.18 -1.49 -7.60
N ARG A 136 11.95 -0.44 -7.89
CA ARG A 136 13.38 -0.51 -8.21
C ARG A 136 14.19 -1.07 -7.05
N GLU A 137 13.98 -0.56 -5.85
CA GLU A 137 14.63 -1.05 -4.63
C GLU A 137 14.36 -2.55 -4.42
N ARG A 138 13.11 -2.99 -4.62
CA ARG A 138 12.74 -4.41 -4.51
C ARG A 138 13.38 -5.28 -5.57
N GLN A 139 13.59 -4.74 -6.78
CA GLN A 139 14.35 -5.43 -7.83
C GLN A 139 15.82 -5.61 -7.44
N LEU A 140 16.47 -4.56 -6.97
CA LEU A 140 17.86 -4.59 -6.52
C LEU A 140 18.06 -5.58 -5.36
N GLN A 141 17.19 -5.55 -4.36
CA GLN A 141 17.22 -6.50 -3.24
C GLN A 141 17.02 -7.94 -3.69
N HIS A 142 16.24 -8.19 -4.72
CA HIS A 142 16.06 -9.53 -5.27
C HIS A 142 17.32 -9.99 -6.01
N LEU A 143 17.89 -9.14 -6.87
CA LEU A 143 19.13 -9.44 -7.59
C LEU A 143 20.30 -9.70 -6.63
N HIS A 144 20.45 -8.88 -5.60
CA HIS A 144 21.50 -9.06 -4.60
C HIS A 144 21.39 -10.41 -3.87
N ARG A 145 20.17 -10.79 -3.50
CA ARG A 145 19.91 -12.11 -2.89
C ARG A 145 20.24 -13.28 -3.81
N VAL A 146 19.92 -13.18 -5.10
CA VAL A 146 20.24 -14.21 -6.08
C VAL A 146 21.75 -14.33 -6.21
N TYR A 147 22.45 -13.20 -6.33
CA TYR A 147 23.92 -13.20 -6.42
C TYR A 147 24.60 -13.78 -5.18
N GLU A 148 24.16 -13.43 -3.98
CA GLU A 148 24.68 -14.03 -2.72
C GLU A 148 24.43 -15.54 -2.64
N TYR A 149 23.36 -16.02 -3.25
CA TYR A 149 23.04 -17.45 -3.28
C TYR A 149 23.97 -18.18 -4.23
N ASP A 150 24.17 -17.67 -5.43
CA ASP A 150 25.05 -18.26 -6.45
C ASP A 150 26.50 -18.32 -5.98
N THR A 151 27.04 -17.25 -5.40
CA THR A 151 28.40 -17.22 -4.85
C THR A 151 28.60 -18.19 -3.69
N LYS A 152 27.55 -18.44 -2.91
CA LYS A 152 27.61 -19.44 -1.83
C LYS A 152 27.65 -20.87 -2.36
N PHE A 153 26.94 -21.17 -3.44
CA PHE A 153 26.96 -22.48 -4.09
C PHE A 153 28.33 -22.75 -4.74
N GLU A 154 28.88 -21.80 -5.48
CA GLU A 154 30.22 -21.92 -6.07
C GLU A 154 31.30 -22.20 -5.00
N SER A 155 31.21 -21.55 -3.82
CA SER A 155 32.17 -21.80 -2.72
C SER A 155 32.01 -23.18 -2.05
N LEU A 156 30.82 -23.76 -2.09
CA LEU A 156 30.58 -25.12 -1.56
C LEU A 156 31.04 -26.20 -2.53
N ASP A 157 30.89 -26.01 -3.83
CA ASP A 157 31.36 -26.93 -4.85
C ASP A 157 32.90 -27.00 -4.87
N VAL A 158 33.60 -25.87 -4.75
CA VAL A 158 35.06 -25.82 -4.64
C VAL A 158 35.55 -26.53 -3.38
N ALA A 159 34.88 -26.33 -2.24
CA ALA A 159 35.26 -27.00 -0.99
C ALA A 159 35.02 -28.53 -1.05
N ALA A 160 34.03 -28.99 -1.80
CA ALA A 160 33.75 -30.42 -2.00
C ALA A 160 34.78 -31.10 -2.93
N GLU A 161 35.29 -30.37 -3.93
CA GLU A 161 36.35 -30.86 -4.81
C GLU A 161 37.70 -31.01 -4.06
N ASP A 162 38.03 -30.04 -3.20
CA ASP A 162 39.24 -30.08 -2.38
C ASP A 162 39.25 -31.24 -1.36
N GLU A 163 38.13 -31.67 -0.80
CA GLU A 163 38.03 -32.82 0.11
C GLU A 163 38.21 -34.17 -0.60
N ILE A 164 37.93 -34.25 -1.90
CA ILE A 164 38.11 -35.50 -2.67
C ILE A 164 39.57 -35.69 -3.07
N GLU A 165 40.33 -34.63 -3.31
CA GLU A 165 41.74 -34.71 -3.72
C GLU A 165 42.71 -35.13 -2.59
N TYR A 166 42.31 -35.04 -1.31
CA TYR A 166 43.10 -35.46 -0.14
C TYR A 166 42.80 -36.91 0.32
N SER A 167 41.98 -37.66 -0.43
CA SER A 167 41.55 -39.02 -0.03
C SER A 167 42.23 -40.15 -0.84
N GLU A 168 43.20 -39.85 -1.68
CA GLU A 168 44.09 -40.81 -2.38
C GLU A 168 45.49 -40.83 -1.76
#